data_35c2c531368d361170fccae43d70aeee
#
_entry.id   35c2c531368d361170fccae43d70aeee
#
_cell.length_a   1.000
_cell.length_b   1.000
_cell.length_c   1.000
_cell.angle_alpha   90.00
_cell.angle_beta   90.00
_cell.angle_gamma   90.00
#
_symmetry.space_group_name_H-M   'P 1'
#
loop_
_entity.id
_entity.type
_entity.pdbx_description
1 polymer ?
#
loop_
_entity_poly.entity_id
_entity_poly.type
_entity_poly.pdbx_seq_one_letter_code
_entity_poly.pdbx_strand_id
1 'polypeptide(L)'
;MTKNPRHHKQKKFIKKPHIHGSREQLKEFLKKNMTYPKEALEKKIEGDVIVKYKVSDNGEVFDPVIEKSLGFGCDEEAIRLVKLIQYDAVKNRGVRVTTHSKIKIPFRLPKEKHQQKIKMVYTQSSGKEKTGLKKSNEEKKPPKTTYTYTIKF
;
A
#
# COMPACT_ATOMS: atom_id res chain seq x y z
N MET A 1 -48.26 20.30 -12.20
CA MET A 1 -46.97 20.59 -11.56
C MET A 1 -46.92 19.90 -10.20
N THR A 2 -46.38 18.71 -10.12
CA THR A 2 -46.31 17.90 -8.88
C THR A 2 -45.01 18.23 -8.16
N LYS A 3 -45.12 18.87 -6.99
CA LYS A 3 -43.99 19.17 -6.11
C LYS A 3 -43.43 17.90 -5.51
N ASN A 4 -42.22 17.56 -5.88
CA ASN A 4 -41.44 16.44 -5.35
C ASN A 4 -41.26 16.62 -3.82
N PRO A 5 -41.65 15.63 -2.98
CA PRO A 5 -41.50 15.73 -1.54
C PRO A 5 -40.01 15.73 -1.19
N ARG A 6 -39.55 16.82 -0.56
CA ARG A 6 -38.18 16.96 -0.05
C ARG A 6 -37.93 15.83 0.95
N HIS A 7 -37.07 14.87 0.60
CA HIS A 7 -36.58 13.84 1.51
C HIS A 7 -35.95 14.50 2.73
N HIS A 8 -36.70 14.56 3.82
CA HIS A 8 -36.21 15.05 5.10
C HIS A 8 -35.20 14.03 5.63
N LYS A 9 -33.90 14.34 5.53
CA LYS A 9 -32.83 13.49 6.12
C LYS A 9 -33.10 13.40 7.63
N GLN A 10 -33.57 12.25 8.08
CA GLN A 10 -33.75 11.97 9.51
C GLN A 10 -32.44 12.26 10.22
N LYS A 11 -32.43 13.20 11.15
CA LYS A 11 -31.27 13.49 12.01
C LYS A 11 -30.96 12.21 12.81
N LYS A 12 -29.90 11.52 12.45
CA LYS A 12 -29.45 10.34 13.21
C LYS A 12 -29.09 10.78 14.62
N PHE A 13 -29.91 10.42 15.59
CA PHE A 13 -29.77 10.78 17.00
C PHE A 13 -28.49 10.19 17.62
N ILE A 14 -28.05 9.03 17.12
CA ILE A 14 -26.89 8.27 17.61
C ILE A 14 -25.74 8.47 16.65
N LYS A 15 -24.63 9.00 17.15
CA LYS A 15 -23.36 9.10 16.43
C LYS A 15 -22.63 7.77 16.50
N LYS A 16 -22.07 7.31 15.37
CA LYS A 16 -21.24 6.10 15.32
C LYS A 16 -19.77 6.50 15.32
N PRO A 17 -18.89 5.73 15.99
CA PRO A 17 -17.46 5.93 15.92
C PRO A 17 -16.99 5.88 14.44
N HIS A 18 -16.13 6.81 14.06
CA HIS A 18 -15.49 6.84 12.75
C HIS A 18 -14.02 6.45 12.90
N ILE A 19 -13.45 5.88 11.86
CA ILE A 19 -12.00 5.59 11.84
C ILE A 19 -11.27 6.93 11.90
N HIS A 20 -10.27 7.03 12.78
CA HIS A 20 -9.43 8.20 12.85
C HIS A 20 -8.71 8.42 11.51
N GLY A 21 -9.00 9.53 10.84
CA GLY A 21 -8.46 9.87 9.54
C GLY A 21 -9.27 9.37 8.34
N SER A 22 -8.65 9.45 7.16
CA SER A 22 -9.27 9.08 5.90
C SER A 22 -9.11 7.58 5.58
N ARG A 23 -9.88 7.09 4.60
CA ARG A 23 -9.74 5.70 4.12
C ARG A 23 -8.37 5.42 3.52
N GLU A 24 -7.74 6.44 2.93
CA GLU A 24 -6.38 6.37 2.36
C GLU A 24 -5.35 6.21 3.47
N GLN A 25 -5.46 6.99 4.53
CA GLN A 25 -4.60 6.89 5.72
C GLN A 25 -4.71 5.51 6.38
N LEU A 26 -5.92 4.94 6.46
CA LEU A 26 -6.10 3.57 6.95
C LEU A 26 -5.36 2.55 6.08
N LYS A 27 -5.43 2.68 4.75
CA LYS A 27 -4.69 1.78 3.83
C LYS A 27 -3.18 1.91 4.00
N GLU A 28 -2.67 3.12 4.16
CA GLU A 28 -1.25 3.37 4.42
C GLU A 28 -0.82 2.81 5.77
N PHE A 29 -1.64 3.02 6.81
CA PHE A 29 -1.42 2.45 8.13
C PHE A 29 -1.31 0.92 8.07
N LEU A 30 -2.26 0.26 7.39
CA LEU A 30 -2.23 -1.20 7.22
C LEU A 30 -0.96 -1.64 6.48
N LYS A 31 -0.60 -0.99 5.36
CA LYS A 31 0.61 -1.32 4.60
C LYS A 31 1.89 -1.14 5.42
N LYS A 32 1.95 -0.10 6.24
CA LYS A 32 3.13 0.21 7.06
C LYS A 32 3.31 -0.78 8.20
N ASN A 33 2.21 -1.21 8.82
CA ASN A 33 2.25 -2.07 10.00
C ASN A 33 2.09 -3.56 9.68
N MET A 34 1.74 -3.91 8.42
CA MET A 34 1.55 -5.28 8.00
C MET A 34 2.90 -6.02 7.95
N THR A 35 2.95 -7.14 8.65
CA THR A 35 4.04 -8.10 8.56
C THR A 35 3.55 -9.31 7.78
N TYR A 36 4.21 -9.61 6.66
CA TYR A 36 3.82 -10.77 5.86
C TYR A 36 4.33 -12.05 6.53
N PRO A 37 3.46 -13.05 6.82
CA PRO A 37 3.88 -14.29 7.46
C PRO A 37 4.86 -15.08 6.57
N LYS A 38 5.87 -15.69 7.19
CA LYS A 38 6.90 -16.47 6.46
C LYS A 38 6.32 -17.63 5.66
N GLU A 39 5.38 -18.36 6.26
CA GLU A 39 4.70 -19.46 5.59
C GLU A 39 3.92 -19.04 4.34
N ALA A 40 3.25 -17.89 4.41
CA ALA A 40 2.53 -17.34 3.27
C ALA A 40 3.48 -16.82 2.19
N LEU A 41 4.66 -16.28 2.56
CA LEU A 41 5.71 -15.88 1.62
C LEU A 41 6.30 -17.07 0.87
N GLU A 42 6.65 -18.14 1.58
CA GLU A 42 7.24 -19.35 0.99
C GLU A 42 6.29 -20.02 -0.01
N LYS A 43 5.00 -20.07 0.34
CA LYS A 43 3.96 -20.66 -0.51
C LYS A 43 3.39 -19.69 -1.53
N LYS A 44 3.88 -18.44 -1.59
CA LYS A 44 3.43 -17.39 -2.49
C LYS A 44 1.92 -17.17 -2.45
N ILE A 45 1.34 -17.22 -1.25
CA ILE A 45 -0.11 -17.09 -1.06
C ILE A 45 -0.51 -15.63 -1.04
N GLU A 46 -1.39 -15.24 -1.94
CA GLU A 46 -2.02 -13.92 -2.00
C GLU A 46 -3.53 -14.03 -1.84
N GLY A 47 -4.12 -13.05 -1.19
CA GLY A 47 -5.56 -13.02 -1.02
C GLY A 47 -6.04 -11.89 -0.14
N ASP A 48 -7.31 -11.96 0.22
CA ASP A 48 -7.94 -10.96 1.08
C ASP A 48 -8.51 -11.66 2.31
N VAL A 49 -8.12 -11.20 3.49
CA VAL A 49 -8.73 -11.57 4.76
C VAL A 49 -9.82 -10.56 5.10
N ILE A 50 -11.00 -11.04 5.49
CA ILE A 50 -12.10 -10.18 5.95
C ILE A 50 -12.31 -10.43 7.43
N VAL A 51 -12.16 -9.37 8.22
CA VAL A 51 -12.35 -9.41 9.67
C VAL A 51 -13.57 -8.56 10.05
N LYS A 52 -14.49 -9.14 10.80
CA LYS A 52 -15.56 -8.44 11.52
C LYS A 52 -15.09 -8.13 12.93
N TYR A 53 -15.48 -7.00 13.46
CA TYR A 53 -15.12 -6.57 14.81
C TYR A 53 -16.15 -5.60 15.34
N LYS A 54 -16.10 -5.37 16.65
CA LYS A 54 -16.94 -4.41 17.35
C LYS A 54 -16.10 -3.21 17.76
N VAL A 55 -16.72 -2.04 17.75
CA VAL A 55 -16.10 -0.78 18.19
C VAL A 55 -16.94 -0.19 19.29
N SER A 56 -16.32 0.13 20.43
CA SER A 56 -16.96 0.81 21.55
C SER A 56 -17.13 2.31 21.28
N ASP A 57 -17.92 2.98 22.09
CA ASP A 57 -18.07 4.44 22.09
C ASP A 57 -16.77 5.19 22.43
N ASN A 58 -15.83 4.55 23.13
CA ASN A 58 -14.49 5.07 23.40
C ASN A 58 -13.53 4.96 22.20
N GLY A 59 -13.93 4.29 21.12
CA GLY A 59 -13.09 4.07 19.96
C GLY A 59 -12.21 2.81 20.03
N GLU A 60 -12.41 1.95 21.02
CA GLU A 60 -11.67 0.70 21.18
C GLU A 60 -12.25 -0.41 20.31
N VAL A 61 -11.38 -1.16 19.65
CA VAL A 61 -11.74 -2.34 18.87
C VAL A 61 -11.68 -3.59 19.74
N PHE A 62 -12.75 -4.36 19.72
CA PHE A 62 -12.85 -5.62 20.45
C PHE A 62 -13.61 -6.68 19.66
N ASP A 63 -13.50 -7.93 20.09
CA ASP A 63 -14.18 -9.08 19.52
C ASP A 63 -13.94 -9.23 17.98
N PRO A 64 -12.65 -9.30 17.52
CA PRO A 64 -12.36 -9.53 16.12
C PRO A 64 -12.66 -10.99 15.73
N VAL A 65 -13.45 -11.19 14.69
CA VAL A 65 -13.84 -12.49 14.14
C VAL A 65 -13.50 -12.54 12.66
N ILE A 66 -12.84 -13.60 12.22
CA ILE A 66 -12.54 -13.83 10.80
C ILE A 66 -13.82 -14.24 10.07
N GLU A 67 -14.24 -13.49 9.07
CA GLU A 67 -15.34 -13.81 8.16
C GLU A 67 -14.83 -14.57 6.93
N LYS A 68 -13.68 -14.20 6.42
CA LYS A 68 -12.99 -14.87 5.31
C LYS A 68 -11.55 -15.08 5.68
N SER A 69 -11.15 -16.35 5.83
CA SER A 69 -9.81 -16.79 6.15
C SER A 69 -8.95 -16.93 4.88
N LEU A 70 -7.65 -16.73 5.03
CA LEU A 70 -6.64 -17.04 4.03
C LEU A 70 -5.69 -18.14 4.54
N GLY A 71 -5.56 -18.28 5.86
CA GLY A 71 -4.64 -19.22 6.51
C GLY A 71 -3.18 -18.76 6.48
N PHE A 72 -2.28 -19.69 6.76
CA PHE A 72 -0.82 -19.50 6.70
C PHE A 72 -0.29 -18.32 7.52
N GLY A 73 -0.90 -18.08 8.70
CA GLY A 73 -0.55 -16.97 9.60
C GLY A 73 -1.14 -15.61 9.20
N CYS A 74 -1.79 -15.49 8.03
CA CYS A 74 -2.38 -14.22 7.59
C CYS A 74 -3.58 -13.80 8.45
N ASP A 75 -4.29 -14.75 9.02
CA ASP A 75 -5.47 -14.51 9.84
C ASP A 75 -5.09 -13.90 11.19
N GLU A 76 -4.05 -14.42 11.82
CA GLU A 76 -3.50 -13.91 13.08
C GLU A 76 -2.95 -12.50 12.91
N GLU A 77 -2.23 -12.28 11.81
CA GLU A 77 -1.72 -10.95 11.47
C GLU A 77 -2.86 -9.97 11.19
N ALA A 78 -3.91 -10.41 10.52
CA ALA A 78 -5.10 -9.58 10.28
C ALA A 78 -5.78 -9.18 11.60
N ILE A 79 -5.93 -10.10 12.55
CA ILE A 79 -6.46 -9.82 13.89
C ILE A 79 -5.58 -8.81 14.62
N ARG A 80 -4.24 -8.99 14.57
CA ARG A 80 -3.28 -8.07 15.18
C ARG A 80 -3.44 -6.65 14.61
N LEU A 81 -3.50 -6.52 13.28
CA LEU A 81 -3.68 -5.24 12.61
C LEU A 81 -5.00 -4.56 13.00
N VAL A 82 -6.09 -5.31 13.06
CA VAL A 82 -7.41 -4.78 13.42
C VAL A 82 -7.41 -4.23 14.85
N LYS A 83 -6.74 -4.88 15.80
CA LYS A 83 -6.60 -4.41 17.19
C LYS A 83 -5.79 -3.11 17.30
N LEU A 84 -4.93 -2.80 16.33
CA LEU A 84 -4.15 -1.55 16.29
C LEU A 84 -4.92 -0.37 15.69
N ILE A 85 -6.08 -0.62 15.07
CA ILE A 85 -6.89 0.46 14.48
C ILE A 85 -7.52 1.29 15.59
N GLN A 86 -7.37 2.59 15.51
CA GLN A 86 -7.99 3.53 16.43
C GLN A 86 -9.20 4.21 15.78
N TYR A 87 -10.25 4.35 16.57
CA TYR A 87 -11.46 5.07 16.20
C TYR A 87 -11.62 6.32 17.05
N ASP A 88 -12.28 7.33 16.50
CA ASP A 88 -12.63 8.51 17.26
C ASP A 88 -13.71 8.18 18.29
N ALA A 89 -13.49 8.58 19.54
CA ALA A 89 -14.46 8.40 20.59
C ALA A 89 -15.72 9.26 20.33
N VAL A 90 -16.89 8.73 20.61
CA VAL A 90 -18.15 9.40 20.37
C VAL A 90 -19.01 9.44 21.64
N LYS A 91 -19.37 10.64 22.09
CA LYS A 91 -20.28 10.80 23.24
C LYS A 91 -21.73 10.89 22.76
N ASN A 92 -22.56 9.95 23.18
CA ASN A 92 -23.99 9.88 22.86
C ASN A 92 -24.87 10.10 24.11
N ARG A 93 -24.71 11.26 24.80
CA ARG A 93 -25.55 11.66 25.95
C ARG A 93 -25.74 10.57 27.00
N GLY A 94 -24.66 9.85 27.37
CA GLY A 94 -24.69 8.78 28.36
C GLY A 94 -25.16 7.42 27.84
N VAL A 95 -25.51 7.29 26.57
CA VAL A 95 -25.85 5.98 25.95
C VAL A 95 -24.57 5.36 25.40
N ARG A 96 -24.21 4.16 25.90
CA ARG A 96 -23.11 3.37 25.33
C ARG A 96 -23.54 2.73 24.03
N VAL A 97 -22.73 2.92 22.99
CA VAL A 97 -23.02 2.40 21.63
C VAL A 97 -21.90 1.49 21.19
N THR A 98 -22.25 0.26 20.88
CA THR A 98 -21.35 -0.68 20.20
C THR A 98 -21.69 -0.71 18.72
N THR A 99 -20.70 -0.51 17.86
CA THR A 99 -20.88 -0.54 16.41
C THR A 99 -20.17 -1.76 15.84
N HIS A 100 -20.85 -2.51 14.96
CA HIS A 100 -20.23 -3.58 14.20
C HIS A 100 -19.62 -3.01 12.93
N SER A 101 -18.36 -3.35 12.69
CA SER A 101 -17.61 -2.93 11.50
C SER A 101 -16.94 -4.14 10.85
N LYS A 102 -16.61 -4.03 9.58
CA LYS A 102 -15.78 -5.02 8.90
C LYS A 102 -14.74 -4.36 8.03
N ILE A 103 -13.58 -5.00 7.95
CA ILE A 103 -12.47 -4.54 7.15
C ILE A 103 -11.95 -5.67 6.27
N LYS A 104 -11.53 -5.29 5.07
CA LYS A 104 -10.85 -6.17 4.13
C LYS A 104 -9.37 -5.81 4.10
N ILE A 105 -8.52 -6.78 4.43
CA ILE A 105 -7.07 -6.63 4.48
C ILE A 105 -6.48 -7.43 3.32
N PRO A 106 -5.90 -6.76 2.29
CA PRO A 106 -5.31 -7.44 1.15
C PRO A 106 -3.88 -7.84 1.46
N PHE A 107 -3.58 -9.13 1.43
CA PHE A 107 -2.22 -9.68 1.42
C PHE A 107 -1.77 -9.83 -0.01
N ARG A 108 -0.79 -9.01 -0.42
CA ARG A 108 -0.17 -9.03 -1.75
C ARG A 108 1.32 -9.12 -1.59
N LEU A 109 1.94 -9.98 -2.37
CA LEU A 109 3.40 -10.10 -2.40
C LEU A 109 4.02 -8.82 -2.93
N PRO A 110 5.17 -8.41 -2.38
CA PRO A 110 5.92 -7.31 -2.94
C PRO A 110 6.29 -7.67 -4.39
N LYS A 111 5.81 -6.89 -5.34
CA LYS A 111 6.24 -7.05 -6.74
C LYS A 111 7.73 -6.79 -6.80
N GLU A 112 8.51 -7.79 -7.22
CA GLU A 112 9.91 -7.60 -7.51
C GLU A 112 10.02 -6.49 -8.57
N LYS A 113 10.54 -5.34 -8.16
CA LYS A 113 10.91 -4.31 -9.13
C LYS A 113 12.12 -4.84 -9.87
N HIS A 114 11.92 -5.49 -11.00
CA HIS A 114 13.00 -5.80 -11.92
C HIS A 114 13.61 -4.47 -12.35
N GLN A 115 14.69 -4.09 -11.68
CA GLN A 115 15.57 -3.05 -12.19
C GLN A 115 16.27 -3.62 -13.42
N GLN A 116 15.67 -3.44 -14.57
CA GLN A 116 16.35 -3.72 -15.84
C GLN A 116 17.51 -2.73 -15.94
N LYS A 117 18.70 -3.16 -15.55
CA LYS A 117 19.94 -2.45 -15.87
C LYS A 117 20.15 -2.59 -17.38
N ILE A 118 19.59 -1.66 -18.14
CA ILE A 118 19.87 -1.56 -19.58
C ILE A 118 21.32 -1.08 -19.72
N LYS A 119 22.24 -2.00 -19.98
CA LYS A 119 23.60 -1.64 -20.42
C LYS A 119 23.51 -1.26 -21.90
N MET A 120 23.40 0.01 -22.19
CA MET A 120 23.59 0.49 -23.54
C MET A 120 25.10 0.49 -23.85
N VAL A 121 25.52 -0.44 -24.71
CA VAL A 121 26.87 -0.44 -25.28
C VAL A 121 26.80 0.36 -26.57
N TYR A 122 27.28 1.58 -26.54
CA TYR A 122 27.46 2.36 -27.74
C TYR A 122 28.73 1.88 -28.46
N THR A 123 28.56 1.20 -29.56
CA THR A 123 29.66 0.93 -30.51
C THR A 123 29.79 2.15 -31.42
N GLN A 124 30.81 2.97 -31.25
CA GLN A 124 31.14 4.00 -32.24
C GLN A 124 31.65 3.28 -33.48
N SER A 125 30.87 3.26 -34.54
CA SER A 125 31.35 2.93 -35.86
C SER A 125 32.11 4.15 -36.39
N SER A 126 33.43 4.03 -36.44
CA SER A 126 34.27 5.03 -37.11
C SER A 126 34.03 4.95 -38.62
N GLY A 127 33.21 5.87 -39.14
CA GLY A 127 33.14 6.17 -40.56
C GLY A 127 34.47 6.77 -41.02
N LYS A 128 35.14 6.09 -41.94
CA LYS A 128 36.34 6.59 -42.61
C LYS A 128 35.98 7.79 -43.46
N GLU A 129 36.49 8.96 -43.14
CA GLU A 129 36.74 9.99 -44.15
C GLU A 129 38.26 10.20 -44.28
N LYS A 130 38.71 10.00 -45.50
CA LYS A 130 40.10 10.29 -45.94
C LYS A 130 40.22 11.78 -46.16
N THR A 131 41.16 12.43 -45.49
CA THR A 131 42.04 13.43 -46.14
C THR A 131 43.21 13.72 -45.21
N GLY A 132 44.39 13.82 -45.83
CA GLY A 132 45.70 13.68 -45.28
C GLY A 132 46.28 14.89 -44.56
N LEU A 133 47.41 14.62 -44.03
CA LEU A 133 48.63 15.35 -43.73
C LEU A 133 49.08 15.33 -42.26
N LYS A 134 50.09 14.45 -42.08
CA LYS A 134 51.32 14.58 -41.25
C LYS A 134 51.29 15.41 -39.96
N LYS A 135 51.56 14.84 -38.83
CA LYS A 135 52.82 14.70 -38.06
C LYS A 135 52.56 14.52 -36.55
N SER A 136 53.26 13.52 -36.07
CA SER A 136 53.95 13.41 -34.79
C SER A 136 53.13 13.46 -33.46
N ASN A 137 53.22 12.32 -32.82
CA ASN A 137 53.61 12.08 -31.43
C ASN A 137 52.56 12.07 -30.32
N GLU A 138 52.68 11.00 -29.60
CA GLU A 138 52.24 10.67 -28.25
C GLU A 138 50.82 10.10 -28.06
N GLU A 139 50.84 8.79 -27.77
CA GLU A 139 49.77 8.00 -27.22
C GLU A 139 49.28 8.59 -25.89
N LYS A 140 48.06 9.07 -25.87
CA LYS A 140 47.24 9.09 -24.64
C LYS A 140 45.89 8.44 -24.96
N LYS A 141 45.70 7.20 -24.44
CA LYS A 141 44.40 6.54 -24.46
C LYS A 141 43.38 7.45 -23.74
N PRO A 142 42.26 7.76 -24.40
CA PRO A 142 41.20 8.53 -23.71
C PRO A 142 40.60 7.69 -22.59
N PRO A 143 40.26 8.31 -21.44
CA PRO A 143 39.64 7.63 -20.31
C PRO A 143 38.25 7.11 -20.74
N LYS A 144 37.98 5.85 -20.44
CA LYS A 144 36.64 5.26 -20.62
C LYS A 144 35.67 5.95 -19.66
N THR A 145 34.94 6.92 -20.14
CA THR A 145 33.91 7.58 -19.34
C THR A 145 32.66 6.72 -19.36
N THR A 146 32.34 6.10 -18.22
CA THR A 146 31.11 5.31 -18.06
C THR A 146 30.05 6.21 -17.45
N TYR A 147 29.01 6.53 -18.18
CA TYR A 147 27.84 7.25 -17.68
C TYR A 147 26.76 6.25 -17.25
N THR A 148 26.35 6.31 -15.98
CA THR A 148 25.28 5.50 -15.46
C THR A 148 24.06 6.38 -15.23
N TYR A 149 22.99 6.15 -16.00
CA TYR A 149 21.72 6.83 -15.79
C TYR A 149 20.74 5.89 -15.09
N THR A 150 20.14 6.34 -14.01
CA THR A 150 19.07 5.63 -13.32
C THR A 150 17.74 6.30 -13.68
N ILE A 151 16.91 5.63 -14.48
CA ILE A 151 15.54 6.07 -14.76
C ILE A 151 14.64 5.47 -13.66
N LYS A 152 13.99 6.32 -12.88
CA LYS A 152 12.95 5.92 -11.92
C LYS A 152 11.59 6.11 -12.61
N PHE A 153 10.83 5.02 -12.73
CA PHE A 153 9.42 5.05 -13.10
C PHE A 153 8.54 5.01 -11.85
#